data_2f265d87da8250af41e4a1668772f858
#
_entry.id   2f265d87da8250af41e4a1668772f858
#
_cell.length_a   1.000
_cell.length_b   1.000
_cell.length_c   1.000
_cell.angle_alpha   90.00
_cell.angle_beta   90.00
_cell.angle_gamma   90.00
#
_symmetry.space_group_name_H-M   'P 1'
#
loop_
_entity.id
_entity.type
_entity.pdbx_description
1 polymer ?
#
loop_
_entity_poly.entity_id
_entity_poly.type
_entity_poly.pdbx_seq_one_letter_code
_entity_poly.pdbx_strand_id
1 'polypeptide(L)'
;MDVSPDAASAGISPHVLENYGGGDIVLNADKGIVMEASLYPRLSMYIGQDLILSDGTTLLGGDDKAAVATIMAMAEYYMEHPEIPHGDICIGFLPDEEVGLCGAKLFDIERFGAEAAYTLDGDGVGEFFEETFNGEEAFVTIKGLNVHPGTAKDIMRNAVEIAAEFIAMLPAMERPQHTSGREGFYHPTSIMGSVEEAEIRLILRDHDGLRLEERHNYLVKCAETLNAKLGEGSVSIKFVPGYRSMKPVVDKHPYLTEYALRAMRDCGIQPRISPMRGGTDGAVLSQRGLPCPNITAGYENAHGRFEFVPVESMAKNAELLLRLNQIYAEEFLNT
;
A
#
# COMPACT_ATOMS: atom_id res chain seq x y z
N MET A 1 -11.88 1.17 11.16
CA MET A 1 -10.82 0.88 10.19
C MET A 1 -10.87 -0.57 9.85
N ASP A 2 -10.69 -0.87 8.60
CA ASP A 2 -10.59 -2.23 8.08
C ASP A 2 -9.21 -2.83 8.37
N VAL A 3 -9.06 -4.07 7.99
CA VAL A 3 -7.79 -4.80 7.96
C VAL A 3 -7.74 -5.60 6.68
N SER A 4 -6.54 -5.97 6.23
CA SER A 4 -6.37 -6.72 4.99
C SER A 4 -7.28 -7.97 4.93
N PRO A 5 -7.94 -8.21 3.79
CA PRO A 5 -8.69 -9.44 3.54
C PRO A 5 -7.81 -10.65 3.24
N ASP A 6 -6.50 -10.48 3.14
CA ASP A 6 -5.55 -11.52 2.72
C ASP A 6 -5.36 -12.61 3.78
N ALA A 7 -5.69 -12.33 5.05
CA ALA A 7 -5.62 -13.29 6.14
C ALA A 7 -6.90 -13.27 7.00
N ALA A 8 -7.09 -14.33 7.80
CA ALA A 8 -8.20 -14.39 8.76
C ALA A 8 -8.08 -13.23 9.76
N SER A 9 -9.20 -12.52 9.99
CA SER A 9 -9.24 -11.31 10.83
C SER A 9 -10.31 -11.32 11.92
N ALA A 10 -11.02 -12.45 12.10
CA ALA A 10 -12.08 -12.60 13.10
C ALA A 10 -11.55 -13.32 14.34
N GLY A 11 -11.88 -12.79 15.53
CA GLY A 11 -11.50 -13.41 16.82
C GLY A 11 -10.01 -13.25 17.12
N ILE A 12 -9.42 -12.11 16.80
CA ILE A 12 -8.02 -11.80 17.08
C ILE A 12 -7.73 -11.95 18.57
N SER A 13 -6.66 -12.69 18.91
CA SER A 13 -6.18 -12.91 20.27
C SER A 13 -4.80 -12.26 20.44
N PRO A 14 -4.74 -10.95 20.78
CA PRO A 14 -3.47 -10.26 20.91
C PRO A 14 -2.81 -10.58 22.25
N HIS A 15 -1.47 -10.58 22.25
CA HIS A 15 -0.66 -10.67 23.47
C HIS A 15 0.62 -9.84 23.32
N VAL A 16 1.23 -9.51 24.43
CA VAL A 16 2.51 -8.79 24.46
C VAL A 16 3.62 -9.79 24.82
N LEU A 17 4.63 -9.82 23.98
CA LEU A 17 5.90 -10.48 24.27
C LEU A 17 6.86 -9.42 24.82
N GLU A 18 7.05 -9.41 26.13
CA GLU A 18 7.94 -8.46 26.79
C GLU A 18 9.41 -8.77 26.51
N ASN A 19 10.21 -7.73 26.27
CA ASN A 19 11.67 -7.78 26.14
C ASN A 19 12.13 -8.88 25.19
N TYR A 20 11.72 -8.82 23.93
CA TYR A 20 12.06 -9.84 22.94
C TYR A 20 13.56 -10.12 22.91
N GLY A 21 13.93 -11.35 23.24
CA GLY A 21 15.33 -11.78 23.40
C GLY A 21 16.04 -12.21 22.10
N GLY A 22 15.36 -12.15 20.96
CA GLY A 22 15.86 -12.69 19.68
C GLY A 22 15.46 -14.15 19.45
N GLY A 23 15.62 -14.60 18.20
CA GLY A 23 15.26 -15.96 17.76
C GLY A 23 13.78 -16.12 17.39
N ASP A 24 13.34 -17.36 17.28
CA ASP A 24 11.99 -17.71 16.86
C ASP A 24 10.96 -17.38 17.95
N ILE A 25 9.76 -16.97 17.53
CA ILE A 25 8.66 -16.67 18.45
C ILE A 25 7.58 -17.74 18.31
N VAL A 26 7.28 -18.47 19.38
CA VAL A 26 6.17 -19.42 19.42
C VAL A 26 4.88 -18.64 19.68
N LEU A 27 4.06 -18.46 18.64
CA LEU A 27 2.78 -17.76 18.72
C LEU A 27 1.69 -18.66 19.31
N ASN A 28 1.68 -19.94 18.93
CA ASN A 28 0.69 -20.91 19.41
C ASN A 28 1.32 -22.30 19.52
N ALA A 29 1.63 -22.73 20.72
CA ALA A 29 2.25 -24.04 20.94
C ALA A 29 1.32 -25.21 20.58
N ASP A 30 0.04 -25.11 20.89
CA ASP A 30 -0.94 -26.17 20.63
C ASP A 30 -1.15 -26.42 19.14
N LYS A 31 -1.03 -25.37 18.31
CA LYS A 31 -1.16 -25.44 16.85
C LYS A 31 0.18 -25.50 16.12
N GLY A 32 1.29 -25.47 16.85
CA GLY A 32 2.63 -25.48 16.28
C GLY A 32 2.92 -24.26 15.40
N ILE A 33 2.34 -23.08 15.73
CA ILE A 33 2.57 -21.85 14.96
C ILE A 33 3.78 -21.14 15.54
N VAL A 34 4.81 -21.00 14.71
CA VAL A 34 6.09 -20.37 15.06
C VAL A 34 6.42 -19.32 14.01
N MET A 35 6.79 -18.12 14.43
CA MET A 35 7.40 -17.10 13.59
C MET A 35 8.91 -17.33 13.61
N GLU A 36 9.44 -17.88 12.51
CA GLU A 36 10.85 -18.20 12.39
C GLU A 36 11.66 -16.93 12.06
N ALA A 37 12.56 -16.53 12.93
CA ALA A 37 13.38 -15.31 12.77
C ALA A 37 14.21 -15.32 11.46
N SER A 38 14.56 -16.52 10.95
CA SER A 38 15.27 -16.67 9.69
C SER A 38 14.46 -16.21 8.47
N LEU A 39 13.13 -16.28 8.54
CA LEU A 39 12.21 -15.83 7.49
C LEU A 39 11.85 -14.34 7.65
N TYR A 40 12.00 -13.79 8.84
CA TYR A 40 11.66 -12.41 9.18
C TYR A 40 12.88 -11.67 9.74
N PRO A 41 13.90 -11.35 8.94
CA PRO A 41 15.18 -10.81 9.41
C PRO A 41 15.06 -9.48 10.13
N ARG A 42 14.00 -8.71 9.88
CA ARG A 42 13.72 -7.43 10.57
C ARG A 42 13.40 -7.62 12.05
N LEU A 43 12.97 -8.80 12.50
CA LEU A 43 12.82 -9.11 13.94
C LEU A 43 14.07 -8.81 14.74
N SER A 44 15.26 -9.01 14.17
CA SER A 44 16.53 -8.73 14.83
C SER A 44 16.71 -7.25 15.24
N MET A 45 15.99 -6.32 14.61
CA MET A 45 16.03 -4.89 14.93
C MET A 45 15.28 -4.56 16.23
N TYR A 46 14.44 -5.47 16.69
CA TYR A 46 13.53 -5.27 17.83
C TYR A 46 13.95 -6.06 19.08
N ILE A 47 15.18 -6.62 19.11
CA ILE A 47 15.71 -7.29 20.30
C ILE A 47 15.76 -6.30 21.46
N GLY A 48 15.17 -6.69 22.59
CA GLY A 48 15.06 -5.86 23.80
C GLY A 48 13.80 -4.99 23.85
N GLN A 49 12.93 -5.06 22.84
CA GLN A 49 11.67 -4.32 22.78
C GLN A 49 10.48 -5.23 23.11
N ASP A 50 9.36 -4.61 23.45
CA ASP A 50 8.09 -5.28 23.67
C ASP A 50 7.33 -5.39 22.34
N LEU A 51 6.86 -6.61 22.01
CA LEU A 51 6.17 -6.88 20.75
C LEU A 51 4.71 -7.25 21.00
N ILE A 52 3.78 -6.57 20.36
CA ILE A 52 2.38 -6.98 20.29
C ILE A 52 2.22 -7.93 19.11
N LEU A 53 1.64 -9.10 19.35
CA LEU A 53 1.47 -10.19 18.38
C LEU A 53 0.06 -10.76 18.48
N SER A 54 -0.40 -11.46 17.44
CA SER A 54 -1.55 -12.37 17.54
C SER A 54 -1.07 -13.79 17.90
N ASP A 55 -2.01 -14.70 18.18
CA ASP A 55 -1.71 -16.12 18.36
C ASP A 55 -1.36 -16.83 17.02
N GLY A 56 -1.21 -16.10 15.92
CA GLY A 56 -0.91 -16.62 14.60
C GLY A 56 -2.05 -17.37 13.91
N THR A 57 -3.25 -17.42 14.49
CA THR A 57 -4.44 -17.97 13.82
C THR A 57 -5.15 -16.92 12.96
N THR A 58 -4.87 -15.66 13.24
CA THR A 58 -5.35 -14.50 12.49
C THR A 58 -4.19 -13.52 12.26
N LEU A 59 -4.39 -12.50 11.41
CA LEU A 59 -3.56 -11.30 11.48
C LEU A 59 -3.76 -10.57 12.82
N LEU A 60 -2.91 -9.59 13.12
CA LEU A 60 -3.06 -8.74 14.32
C LEU A 60 -3.95 -7.52 14.05
N GLY A 61 -3.81 -6.92 12.87
CA GLY A 61 -4.40 -5.63 12.49
C GLY A 61 -3.65 -4.45 13.10
N GLY A 62 -2.33 -4.60 13.29
CA GLY A 62 -1.40 -3.51 13.55
C GLY A 62 -1.45 -2.49 12.42
N ASP A 63 -1.58 -2.98 11.21
CA ASP A 63 -2.02 -2.28 10.02
C ASP A 63 -3.56 -2.10 10.04
N ASP A 64 -4.13 -0.92 10.38
CA ASP A 64 -3.34 0.25 10.79
C ASP A 64 -3.77 0.76 12.18
N LYS A 65 -4.10 -0.15 13.12
CA LYS A 65 -4.49 0.22 14.49
C LYS A 65 -3.32 0.77 15.31
N ALA A 66 -2.06 0.49 14.88
CA ALA A 66 -0.88 1.10 15.48
C ALA A 66 -0.89 2.62 15.31
N ALA A 67 -1.25 3.10 14.11
CA ALA A 67 -1.42 4.54 13.86
C ALA A 67 -2.57 5.13 14.65
N VAL A 68 -3.72 4.44 14.74
CA VAL A 68 -4.86 4.90 15.56
C VAL A 68 -4.43 5.13 17.00
N ALA A 69 -3.74 4.15 17.61
CA ALA A 69 -3.25 4.25 18.98
C ALA A 69 -2.25 5.41 19.15
N THR A 70 -1.32 5.55 18.21
CA THR A 70 -0.31 6.62 18.19
C THR A 70 -0.95 8.01 18.09
N ILE A 71 -1.91 8.21 17.20
CA ILE A 71 -2.63 9.48 17.02
C ILE A 71 -3.46 9.82 18.25
N MET A 72 -4.12 8.83 18.86
CA MET A 72 -4.91 9.04 20.07
C MET A 72 -4.03 9.37 21.26
N ALA A 73 -2.86 8.75 21.40
CA ALA A 73 -1.89 9.08 22.45
C ALA A 73 -1.37 10.53 22.30
N MET A 74 -1.08 10.97 21.06
CA MET A 74 -0.75 12.37 20.79
C MET A 74 -1.88 13.32 21.20
N ALA A 75 -3.12 12.99 20.85
CA ALA A 75 -4.29 13.83 21.17
C ALA A 75 -4.51 13.93 22.69
N GLU A 76 -4.41 12.81 23.40
CA GLU A 76 -4.50 12.78 24.87
C GLU A 76 -3.41 13.65 25.50
N TYR A 77 -2.16 13.52 25.02
CA TYR A 77 -1.04 14.30 25.53
C TYR A 77 -1.27 15.82 25.40
N TYR A 78 -1.79 16.31 24.28
CA TYR A 78 -2.12 17.73 24.12
C TYR A 78 -3.27 18.18 25.00
N MET A 79 -4.24 17.32 25.28
CA MET A 79 -5.33 17.63 26.21
C MET A 79 -4.83 17.73 27.66
N GLU A 80 -3.83 16.96 28.04
CA GLU A 80 -3.21 17.00 29.36
C GLU A 80 -2.18 18.12 29.51
N HIS A 81 -1.59 18.58 28.39
CA HIS A 81 -0.53 19.58 28.32
C HIS A 81 -0.90 20.78 27.45
N PRO A 82 -1.95 21.56 27.81
CA PRO A 82 -2.43 22.67 27.01
C PRO A 82 -1.44 23.84 26.88
N GLU A 83 -0.36 23.83 27.67
CA GLU A 83 0.74 24.80 27.59
C GLU A 83 1.67 24.58 26.41
N ILE A 84 1.63 23.40 25.75
CA ILE A 84 2.48 23.08 24.61
C ILE A 84 1.91 23.73 23.35
N PRO A 85 2.67 24.58 22.65
CA PRO A 85 2.19 25.25 21.44
C PRO A 85 1.90 24.26 20.31
N HIS A 86 0.73 24.40 19.71
CA HIS A 86 0.35 23.70 18.49
C HIS A 86 -0.66 24.55 17.71
N GLY A 87 -0.83 24.28 16.43
CA GLY A 87 -1.94 24.82 15.63
C GLY A 87 -3.22 24.00 15.80
N ASP A 88 -4.21 24.25 14.97
CA ASP A 88 -5.40 23.43 14.90
C ASP A 88 -5.05 22.03 14.37
N ILE A 89 -5.40 21.00 15.12
CA ILE A 89 -5.13 19.61 14.77
C ILE A 89 -6.43 18.93 14.34
N CYS A 90 -6.50 18.51 13.08
CA CYS A 90 -7.61 17.74 12.54
C CYS A 90 -7.21 16.27 12.49
N ILE A 91 -8.01 15.39 13.09
CA ILE A 91 -7.79 13.94 13.07
C ILE A 91 -8.89 13.27 12.25
N GLY A 92 -8.50 12.46 11.29
CA GLY A 92 -9.41 11.67 10.44
C GLY A 92 -9.04 10.19 10.47
N PHE A 93 -10.02 9.33 10.69
CA PHE A 93 -9.90 7.87 10.55
C PHE A 93 -10.77 7.43 9.38
N LEU A 94 -10.14 6.86 8.35
CA LEU A 94 -10.78 6.46 7.12
C LEU A 94 -11.00 4.95 7.09
N PRO A 95 -12.18 4.47 6.64
CA PRO A 95 -12.43 3.04 6.43
C PRO A 95 -12.03 2.62 5.01
N ASP A 96 -11.99 1.31 4.78
CA ASP A 96 -11.88 0.69 3.45
C ASP A 96 -10.62 1.11 2.66
N GLU A 97 -9.49 1.31 3.37
CA GLU A 97 -8.19 1.51 2.74
C GLU A 97 -7.77 0.27 1.97
N GLU A 98 -7.81 -0.89 2.61
CA GLU A 98 -7.34 -2.20 2.18
C GLU A 98 -8.10 -2.79 0.98
N VAL A 99 -9.28 -2.26 0.71
CA VAL A 99 -10.15 -2.69 -0.40
C VAL A 99 -10.23 -1.65 -1.52
N GLY A 100 -9.23 -0.78 -1.61
CA GLY A 100 -9.04 0.15 -2.72
C GLY A 100 -9.24 1.61 -2.40
N LEU A 101 -8.85 2.07 -1.21
CA LEU A 101 -8.83 3.49 -0.81
C LEU A 101 -10.23 4.14 -0.87
N CYS A 102 -11.28 3.36 -0.53
CA CYS A 102 -12.66 3.80 -0.75
C CYS A 102 -13.05 4.95 0.19
N GLY A 103 -12.60 4.90 1.44
CA GLY A 103 -12.82 5.96 2.42
C GLY A 103 -12.24 7.30 1.98
N ALA A 104 -11.00 7.29 1.49
CA ALA A 104 -10.33 8.49 1.00
C ALA A 104 -11.03 9.11 -0.21
N LYS A 105 -11.64 8.30 -1.08
CA LYS A 105 -12.42 8.78 -2.23
C LYS A 105 -13.68 9.53 -1.82
N LEU A 106 -14.27 9.20 -0.67
CA LEU A 106 -15.51 9.78 -0.15
C LEU A 106 -15.27 10.80 0.97
N PHE A 107 -14.04 10.94 1.46
CA PHE A 107 -13.72 11.81 2.58
C PHE A 107 -14.06 13.27 2.30
N ASP A 108 -14.74 13.93 3.23
CA ASP A 108 -15.14 15.33 3.11
C ASP A 108 -13.97 16.25 3.51
N ILE A 109 -13.11 16.56 2.53
CA ILE A 109 -11.91 17.39 2.74
C ILE A 109 -12.29 18.82 3.15
N GLU A 110 -13.37 19.38 2.61
CA GLU A 110 -13.81 20.74 2.93
C GLU A 110 -14.24 20.82 4.40
N ARG A 111 -15.03 19.86 4.87
CA ARG A 111 -15.44 19.78 6.28
C ARG A 111 -14.26 19.45 7.20
N PHE A 112 -13.30 18.67 6.74
CA PHE A 112 -12.09 18.38 7.51
C PHE A 112 -11.29 19.64 7.80
N GLY A 113 -11.22 20.57 6.85
CA GLY A 113 -10.74 21.94 7.03
C GLY A 113 -9.23 22.11 7.21
N ALA A 114 -8.44 21.04 7.01
CA ALA A 114 -6.99 21.13 7.06
C ALA A 114 -6.41 21.59 5.71
N GLU A 115 -5.34 22.38 5.75
CA GLU A 115 -4.61 22.83 4.54
C GLU A 115 -3.62 21.78 4.02
N ALA A 116 -3.14 20.92 4.91
CA ALA A 116 -2.22 19.81 4.63
C ALA A 116 -2.44 18.71 5.67
N ALA A 117 -2.01 17.49 5.34
CA ALA A 117 -2.13 16.34 6.23
C ALA A 117 -0.94 15.39 6.07
N TYR A 118 -0.87 14.42 6.95
CA TYR A 118 0.01 13.24 6.84
C TYR A 118 -0.85 12.00 7.09
N THR A 119 -0.74 11.01 6.25
CA THR A 119 -1.18 9.65 6.63
C THR A 119 -0.11 9.00 7.49
N LEU A 120 -0.54 8.19 8.44
CA LEU A 120 0.33 7.39 9.27
C LEU A 120 0.04 5.92 8.95
N ASP A 121 0.91 5.30 8.15
CA ASP A 121 0.70 3.97 7.59
C ASP A 121 2.03 3.39 7.10
N GLY A 122 2.27 2.08 7.30
CA GLY A 122 3.45 1.39 6.80
C GLY A 122 4.40 0.84 7.85
N ASP A 123 5.30 -0.01 7.36
CA ASP A 123 6.26 -0.79 8.15
C ASP A 123 7.37 0.05 8.79
N GLY A 124 7.75 -0.33 10.01
CA GLY A 124 8.89 0.23 10.72
C GLY A 124 8.79 1.71 11.01
N VAL A 125 9.81 2.28 11.65
CA VAL A 125 9.88 3.71 11.98
C VAL A 125 10.98 4.38 11.16
N GLY A 126 10.71 5.63 10.69
CA GLY A 126 11.70 6.47 10.02
C GLY A 126 11.64 6.47 8.49
N GLU A 127 10.73 5.76 7.86
CA GLU A 127 10.45 5.95 6.45
C GLU A 127 9.45 7.08 6.24
N PHE A 128 9.68 7.84 5.19
CA PHE A 128 8.82 8.92 4.72
C PHE A 128 8.55 8.72 3.23
N PHE A 129 7.28 8.71 2.87
CA PHE A 129 6.87 8.54 1.50
C PHE A 129 6.21 9.83 0.99
N GLU A 130 6.86 10.48 0.05
CA GLU A 130 6.34 11.61 -0.71
C GLU A 130 5.87 11.20 -2.12
N GLU A 131 6.03 9.93 -2.44
CA GLU A 131 5.81 9.36 -3.76
C GLU A 131 5.19 7.97 -3.65
N THR A 132 4.09 7.73 -4.38
CA THR A 132 3.47 6.42 -4.56
C THR A 132 3.57 6.00 -6.02
N PHE A 133 3.25 4.75 -6.33
CA PHE A 133 2.93 4.39 -7.71
C PHE A 133 1.73 5.18 -8.24
N ASN A 134 1.67 5.31 -9.56
CA ASN A 134 0.42 5.46 -10.31
C ASN A 134 -0.10 4.07 -10.60
N GLY A 135 -1.41 3.84 -10.43
CA GLY A 135 -2.03 2.55 -10.59
C GLY A 135 -3.18 2.55 -11.58
N GLU A 136 -3.28 1.47 -12.35
CA GLU A 136 -4.39 1.19 -13.25
C GLU A 136 -4.66 -0.31 -13.27
N GLU A 137 -5.92 -0.71 -13.49
CA GLU A 137 -6.29 -2.09 -13.77
C GLU A 137 -6.69 -2.24 -15.23
N ALA A 138 -6.43 -3.39 -15.80
CA ALA A 138 -6.86 -3.75 -17.13
C ALA A 138 -7.57 -5.11 -17.13
N PHE A 139 -8.72 -5.18 -17.79
CA PHE A 139 -9.49 -6.39 -18.05
C PHE A 139 -9.42 -6.69 -19.54
N VAL A 140 -8.74 -7.78 -19.88
CA VAL A 140 -8.59 -8.21 -21.27
C VAL A 140 -9.58 -9.34 -21.52
N THR A 141 -10.59 -9.07 -22.34
CA THR A 141 -11.58 -10.07 -22.76
C THR A 141 -11.21 -10.62 -24.13
N ILE A 142 -11.18 -11.93 -24.25
CA ILE A 142 -10.80 -12.67 -25.45
C ILE A 142 -11.95 -13.55 -25.87
N LYS A 143 -12.36 -13.43 -27.14
CA LYS A 143 -13.42 -14.25 -27.76
C LYS A 143 -12.81 -15.33 -28.61
N GLY A 144 -13.17 -16.55 -28.33
CA GLY A 144 -12.84 -17.74 -29.09
C GLY A 144 -13.92 -18.18 -30.05
N LEU A 145 -13.74 -19.37 -30.60
CA LEU A 145 -14.71 -20.10 -31.40
C LEU A 145 -14.54 -21.59 -31.12
N ASN A 146 -15.51 -22.20 -30.43
CA ASN A 146 -15.46 -23.60 -30.12
C ASN A 146 -16.10 -24.44 -31.24
N VAL A 147 -15.47 -25.55 -31.56
CA VAL A 147 -16.00 -26.61 -32.43
C VAL A 147 -15.51 -27.95 -31.89
N HIS A 148 -16.08 -29.06 -32.38
CA HIS A 148 -15.63 -30.38 -31.96
C HIS A 148 -14.12 -30.57 -32.24
N PRO A 149 -13.28 -30.97 -31.26
CA PRO A 149 -11.83 -31.03 -31.41
C PRO A 149 -11.37 -31.88 -32.60
N GLY A 150 -12.06 -32.95 -32.90
CA GLY A 150 -11.74 -33.82 -34.04
C GLY A 150 -11.92 -33.17 -35.42
N THR A 151 -12.65 -32.07 -35.52
CA THR A 151 -12.90 -31.33 -36.78
C THR A 151 -12.46 -29.86 -36.66
N ALA A 152 -11.65 -29.53 -35.67
CA ALA A 152 -11.28 -28.17 -35.29
C ALA A 152 -10.23 -27.51 -36.21
N LYS A 153 -9.58 -28.28 -37.08
CA LYS A 153 -8.50 -27.76 -37.95
C LYS A 153 -8.96 -26.53 -38.76
N ASP A 154 -8.20 -25.47 -38.66
CA ASP A 154 -8.40 -24.20 -39.34
C ASP A 154 -9.75 -23.46 -39.02
N ILE A 155 -10.47 -23.94 -37.97
CA ILE A 155 -11.76 -23.38 -37.54
C ILE A 155 -11.70 -22.89 -36.10
N MET A 156 -11.26 -23.74 -35.16
CA MET A 156 -11.25 -23.44 -33.74
C MET A 156 -10.32 -22.26 -33.42
N ARG A 157 -10.80 -21.37 -32.57
CA ARG A 157 -10.00 -20.33 -31.92
C ARG A 157 -10.16 -20.52 -30.41
N ASN A 158 -9.11 -21.00 -29.77
CA ASN A 158 -9.14 -21.29 -28.34
C ASN A 158 -8.78 -20.04 -27.55
N ALA A 159 -9.77 -19.44 -26.87
CA ALA A 159 -9.55 -18.21 -26.10
C ALA A 159 -8.53 -18.39 -24.96
N VAL A 160 -8.41 -19.57 -24.36
CA VAL A 160 -7.39 -19.85 -23.33
C VAL A 160 -5.98 -19.79 -23.89
N GLU A 161 -5.75 -20.36 -25.09
CA GLU A 161 -4.44 -20.30 -25.75
C GLU A 161 -4.10 -18.87 -26.17
N ILE A 162 -5.07 -18.11 -26.68
CA ILE A 162 -4.90 -16.69 -27.04
C ILE A 162 -4.58 -15.85 -25.78
N ALA A 163 -5.20 -16.15 -24.63
CA ALA A 163 -4.90 -15.48 -23.38
C ALA A 163 -3.44 -15.75 -22.92
N ALA A 164 -2.97 -16.98 -23.08
CA ALA A 164 -1.58 -17.34 -22.80
C ALA A 164 -0.62 -16.62 -23.75
N GLU A 165 -0.96 -16.51 -25.06
CA GLU A 165 -0.20 -15.74 -26.06
C GLU A 165 -0.13 -14.26 -25.67
N PHE A 166 -1.26 -13.65 -25.26
CA PHE A 166 -1.30 -12.27 -24.78
C PHE A 166 -0.35 -12.04 -23.59
N ILE A 167 -0.39 -12.91 -22.57
CA ILE A 167 0.50 -12.82 -21.42
C ILE A 167 1.97 -12.98 -21.82
N ALA A 168 2.27 -13.87 -22.78
CA ALA A 168 3.62 -14.07 -23.28
C ALA A 168 4.19 -12.87 -24.06
N MET A 169 3.33 -12.01 -24.62
CA MET A 169 3.77 -10.77 -25.27
C MET A 169 4.26 -9.72 -24.29
N LEU A 170 3.87 -9.79 -23.01
CA LEU A 170 4.26 -8.81 -22.00
C LEU A 170 5.73 -8.99 -21.61
N PRO A 171 6.50 -7.90 -21.37
CA PRO A 171 7.91 -7.99 -21.01
C PRO A 171 8.14 -8.88 -19.78
N ALA A 172 8.94 -9.93 -19.92
CA ALA A 172 9.12 -10.95 -18.88
C ALA A 172 9.79 -10.38 -17.61
N MET A 173 10.70 -9.41 -17.76
CA MET A 173 11.42 -8.81 -16.65
C MET A 173 10.66 -7.65 -15.97
N GLU A 174 9.54 -7.20 -16.55
CA GLU A 174 8.72 -6.15 -15.97
C GLU A 174 7.52 -6.76 -15.22
N ARG A 175 7.82 -7.63 -14.27
CA ARG A 175 6.88 -8.29 -13.35
C ARG A 175 7.22 -7.93 -11.91
N PRO A 176 6.27 -7.96 -10.96
CA PRO A 176 6.57 -7.65 -9.55
C PRO A 176 7.77 -8.40 -8.99
N GLN A 177 7.90 -9.69 -9.32
CA GLN A 177 8.99 -10.54 -8.84
C GLN A 177 10.38 -10.22 -9.43
N HIS A 178 10.46 -9.33 -10.42
CA HIS A 178 11.70 -8.95 -11.10
C HIS A 178 12.00 -7.44 -11.00
N THR A 179 11.15 -6.68 -10.31
CA THR A 179 11.26 -5.22 -10.24
C THR A 179 11.41 -4.73 -8.80
N SER A 180 12.15 -3.64 -8.62
CA SER A 180 12.42 -3.01 -7.33
C SER A 180 12.45 -1.48 -7.44
N GLY A 181 12.51 -0.80 -6.31
CA GLY A 181 12.61 0.67 -6.27
C GLY A 181 11.53 1.34 -7.12
N ARG A 182 11.92 2.17 -8.09
CA ARG A 182 11.01 2.90 -8.99
C ARG A 182 10.61 2.15 -10.26
N GLU A 183 11.05 0.91 -10.43
CA GLU A 183 10.70 0.11 -11.61
C GLU A 183 9.23 -0.27 -11.58
N GLY A 184 8.50 0.10 -12.64
CA GLY A 184 7.10 -0.26 -12.82
C GLY A 184 6.92 -1.69 -13.36
N PHE A 185 5.69 -2.16 -13.40
CA PHE A 185 5.40 -3.54 -13.80
C PHE A 185 4.02 -3.74 -14.43
N TYR A 186 3.90 -4.88 -15.13
CA TYR A 186 2.64 -5.53 -15.50
C TYR A 186 2.44 -6.75 -14.60
N HIS A 187 1.31 -6.87 -13.93
CA HIS A 187 1.02 -8.00 -13.07
C HIS A 187 -0.30 -8.66 -13.45
N PRO A 188 -0.29 -9.73 -14.25
CA PRO A 188 -1.46 -10.58 -14.40
C PRO A 188 -1.84 -11.19 -13.04
N THR A 189 -3.01 -10.85 -12.54
CA THR A 189 -3.50 -11.30 -11.22
C THR A 189 -4.43 -12.50 -11.33
N SER A 190 -5.13 -12.62 -12.46
CA SER A 190 -5.97 -13.79 -12.74
C SER A 190 -6.11 -14.03 -14.24
N ILE A 191 -6.39 -15.28 -14.58
CA ILE A 191 -6.82 -15.74 -15.87
C ILE A 191 -7.94 -16.74 -15.67
N MET A 192 -9.07 -16.53 -16.31
CA MET A 192 -10.22 -17.43 -16.27
C MET A 192 -10.78 -17.60 -17.67
N GLY A 193 -11.28 -18.78 -17.99
CA GLY A 193 -11.92 -18.95 -19.30
C GLY A 193 -12.11 -20.37 -19.75
N SER A 194 -12.65 -20.46 -20.97
CA SER A 194 -12.88 -21.68 -21.75
C SER A 194 -12.42 -21.47 -23.18
N VAL A 195 -12.73 -22.41 -24.07
CA VAL A 195 -12.45 -22.25 -25.52
C VAL A 195 -13.21 -21.08 -26.12
N GLU A 196 -14.45 -20.79 -25.66
CA GLU A 196 -15.30 -19.73 -26.20
C GLU A 196 -14.90 -18.34 -25.75
N GLU A 197 -14.48 -18.19 -24.47
CA GLU A 197 -14.15 -16.89 -23.89
C GLU A 197 -13.11 -17.04 -22.79
N ALA A 198 -12.21 -16.07 -22.68
CA ALA A 198 -11.29 -15.94 -21.56
C ALA A 198 -11.16 -14.48 -21.15
N GLU A 199 -10.90 -14.29 -19.85
CA GLU A 199 -10.60 -12.99 -19.26
C GLU A 199 -9.26 -13.03 -18.52
N ILE A 200 -8.45 -11.99 -18.71
CA ILE A 200 -7.25 -11.74 -17.93
C ILE A 200 -7.45 -10.45 -17.15
N ARG A 201 -7.22 -10.48 -15.85
CA ARG A 201 -7.11 -9.27 -15.03
C ARG A 201 -5.64 -8.94 -14.83
N LEU A 202 -5.27 -7.68 -15.05
CA LEU A 202 -3.92 -7.16 -14.86
C LEU A 202 -3.94 -5.91 -14.00
N ILE A 203 -2.86 -5.73 -13.26
CA ILE A 203 -2.52 -4.49 -12.57
C ILE A 203 -1.30 -3.88 -13.27
N LEU A 204 -1.37 -2.59 -13.59
CA LEU A 204 -0.28 -1.78 -14.10
C LEU A 204 0.17 -0.81 -13.02
N ARG A 205 1.48 -0.70 -12.80
CA ARG A 205 2.07 0.24 -11.85
C ARG A 205 3.30 0.89 -12.45
N ASP A 206 3.44 2.19 -12.24
CA ASP A 206 4.68 2.93 -12.48
C ASP A 206 4.71 4.21 -11.62
N HIS A 207 5.89 4.63 -11.16
CA HIS A 207 6.04 5.91 -10.47
C HIS A 207 5.88 7.10 -11.44
N ASP A 208 6.31 6.94 -12.67
CA ASP A 208 6.16 7.93 -13.72
C ASP A 208 4.82 7.76 -14.44
N GLY A 209 4.01 8.82 -14.45
CA GLY A 209 2.72 8.83 -15.13
C GLY A 209 2.82 8.62 -16.64
N LEU A 210 3.87 9.13 -17.30
CA LEU A 210 4.10 8.92 -18.74
C LEU A 210 4.45 7.46 -19.02
N ARG A 211 5.27 6.84 -18.17
CA ARG A 211 5.58 5.42 -18.28
C ARG A 211 4.37 4.53 -18.04
N LEU A 212 3.48 4.91 -17.12
CA LEU A 212 2.22 4.20 -16.96
C LEU A 212 1.37 4.28 -18.25
N GLU A 213 1.32 5.44 -18.90
CA GLU A 213 0.65 5.62 -20.19
C GLU A 213 1.32 4.79 -21.30
N GLU A 214 2.64 4.71 -21.32
CA GLU A 214 3.38 3.81 -22.23
C GLU A 214 3.00 2.35 -21.99
N ARG A 215 2.85 1.90 -20.73
CA ARG A 215 2.39 0.56 -20.37
C ARG A 215 0.96 0.30 -20.85
N HIS A 216 0.07 1.25 -20.64
CA HIS A 216 -1.30 1.21 -21.17
C HIS A 216 -1.29 1.00 -22.67
N ASN A 217 -0.59 1.87 -23.40
CA ASN A 217 -0.49 1.82 -24.87
C ASN A 217 0.16 0.53 -25.37
N TYR A 218 1.07 -0.07 -24.61
CA TYR A 218 1.65 -1.36 -24.95
C TYR A 218 0.62 -2.49 -24.91
N LEU A 219 -0.26 -2.54 -23.90
CA LEU A 219 -1.36 -3.51 -23.84
C LEU A 219 -2.30 -3.34 -25.03
N VAL A 220 -2.62 -2.10 -25.41
CA VAL A 220 -3.44 -1.83 -26.61
C VAL A 220 -2.78 -2.42 -27.87
N LYS A 221 -1.48 -2.20 -28.06
CA LYS A 221 -0.73 -2.77 -29.19
C LYS A 221 -0.72 -4.31 -29.18
N CYS A 222 -0.65 -4.93 -28.02
CA CYS A 222 -0.77 -6.40 -27.92
C CYS A 222 -2.13 -6.89 -28.42
N ALA A 223 -3.21 -6.22 -28.00
CA ALA A 223 -4.56 -6.53 -28.44
C ALA A 223 -4.74 -6.31 -29.95
N GLU A 224 -4.23 -5.20 -30.49
CA GLU A 224 -4.25 -4.90 -31.92
C GLU A 224 -3.50 -5.97 -32.73
N THR A 225 -2.35 -6.42 -32.25
CA THR A 225 -1.55 -7.47 -32.90
C THR A 225 -2.33 -8.78 -32.99
N LEU A 226 -3.00 -9.17 -31.90
CA LEU A 226 -3.83 -10.38 -31.90
C LEU A 226 -5.10 -10.21 -32.77
N ASN A 227 -5.72 -9.05 -32.75
CA ASN A 227 -6.88 -8.76 -33.58
C ASN A 227 -6.53 -8.79 -35.06
N ALA A 228 -5.37 -8.31 -35.48
CA ALA A 228 -4.89 -8.42 -36.85
C ALA A 228 -4.75 -9.87 -37.33
N LYS A 229 -4.38 -10.80 -36.44
CA LYS A 229 -4.22 -12.23 -36.69
C LYS A 229 -5.56 -12.98 -36.66
N LEU A 230 -6.46 -12.64 -35.73
CA LEU A 230 -7.62 -13.42 -35.36
C LEU A 230 -8.96 -12.82 -35.87
N GLY A 231 -8.94 -11.58 -36.30
CA GLY A 231 -10.10 -10.79 -36.66
C GLY A 231 -10.44 -9.72 -35.62
N GLU A 232 -10.98 -8.61 -36.07
CA GLU A 232 -11.34 -7.46 -35.25
C GLU A 232 -12.32 -7.85 -34.12
N GLY A 233 -12.07 -7.35 -32.91
CA GLY A 233 -12.91 -7.62 -31.74
C GLY A 233 -12.70 -8.98 -31.07
N SER A 234 -11.71 -9.78 -31.52
CA SER A 234 -11.32 -11.02 -30.84
C SER A 234 -10.68 -10.75 -29.48
N VAL A 235 -9.96 -9.64 -29.33
CA VAL A 235 -9.36 -9.20 -28.07
C VAL A 235 -9.79 -7.76 -27.81
N SER A 236 -10.34 -7.48 -26.63
CA SER A 236 -10.70 -6.15 -26.16
C SER A 236 -10.15 -5.89 -24.78
N ILE A 237 -9.85 -4.63 -24.47
CA ILE A 237 -9.33 -4.22 -23.17
C ILE A 237 -10.22 -3.13 -22.60
N LYS A 238 -10.61 -3.31 -21.33
CA LYS A 238 -11.23 -2.28 -20.50
C LYS A 238 -10.24 -1.85 -19.45
N PHE A 239 -9.88 -0.57 -19.42
CA PHE A 239 -9.06 -0.01 -18.36
C PHE A 239 -9.93 0.61 -17.27
N VAL A 240 -9.49 0.44 -16.02
CA VAL A 240 -10.11 1.05 -14.85
C VAL A 240 -9.03 1.87 -14.16
N PRO A 241 -9.13 3.22 -14.16
CA PRO A 241 -8.20 4.07 -13.45
C PRO A 241 -8.22 3.76 -11.95
N GLY A 242 -7.04 3.62 -11.36
CA GLY A 242 -6.85 3.48 -9.93
C GLY A 242 -6.52 4.83 -9.29
N TYR A 243 -5.36 4.91 -8.66
CA TYR A 243 -4.84 6.12 -8.02
C TYR A 243 -3.68 6.71 -8.81
N ARG A 244 -3.35 7.96 -8.49
CA ARG A 244 -2.18 8.68 -9.03
C ARG A 244 -1.22 9.02 -7.91
N SER A 245 0.07 9.11 -8.23
CA SER A 245 1.11 9.45 -7.26
C SER A 245 0.85 10.81 -6.61
N MET A 246 1.09 10.90 -5.30
CA MET A 246 1.02 12.16 -4.56
C MET A 246 2.19 13.11 -4.87
N LYS A 247 3.29 12.60 -5.44
CA LYS A 247 4.52 13.37 -5.68
C LYS A 247 4.30 14.73 -6.35
N PRO A 248 3.54 14.86 -7.46
CA PRO A 248 3.35 16.16 -8.12
C PRO A 248 2.60 17.19 -7.26
N VAL A 249 1.89 16.74 -6.23
CA VAL A 249 1.21 17.62 -5.27
C VAL A 249 2.16 17.98 -4.14
N VAL A 250 2.79 16.99 -3.53
CA VAL A 250 3.73 17.17 -2.42
C VAL A 250 4.92 18.07 -2.81
N ASP A 251 5.44 17.95 -4.04
CA ASP A 251 6.53 18.79 -4.55
C ASP A 251 6.20 20.30 -4.55
N LYS A 252 4.92 20.66 -4.57
CA LYS A 252 4.48 22.07 -4.45
C LYS A 252 4.43 22.56 -3.02
N HIS A 253 4.58 21.65 -2.06
CA HIS A 253 4.52 21.89 -0.62
C HIS A 253 5.76 21.33 0.08
N PRO A 254 6.99 21.78 -0.25
CA PRO A 254 8.24 21.18 0.22
C PRO A 254 8.40 21.20 1.73
N TYR A 255 7.72 22.13 2.43
CA TYR A 255 7.73 22.21 3.89
C TYR A 255 7.16 20.94 4.56
N LEU A 256 6.26 20.21 3.90
CA LEU A 256 5.73 18.95 4.43
C LEU A 256 6.84 17.91 4.63
N THR A 257 7.68 17.76 3.62
CA THR A 257 8.85 16.87 3.70
C THR A 257 9.88 17.40 4.70
N GLU A 258 10.21 18.70 4.63
CA GLU A 258 11.21 19.32 5.48
C GLU A 258 10.86 19.19 6.97
N TYR A 259 9.61 19.50 7.35
CA TYR A 259 9.17 19.47 8.75
C TYR A 259 9.11 18.04 9.28
N ALA A 260 8.60 17.09 8.50
CA ALA A 260 8.58 15.69 8.89
C ALA A 260 9.99 15.13 9.12
N LEU A 261 10.93 15.38 8.19
CA LEU A 261 12.32 14.94 8.35
C LEU A 261 13.04 15.64 9.50
N ARG A 262 12.73 16.91 9.79
CA ARG A 262 13.26 17.64 10.95
C ARG A 262 12.72 17.02 12.23
N ALA A 263 11.41 16.78 12.33
CA ALA A 263 10.80 16.15 13.48
C ALA A 263 11.40 14.74 13.76
N MET A 264 11.59 13.94 12.72
CA MET A 264 12.26 12.65 12.85
C MET A 264 13.66 12.79 13.46
N ARG A 265 14.51 13.70 12.94
CA ARG A 265 15.85 13.92 13.47
C ARG A 265 15.85 14.41 14.91
N ASP A 266 14.94 15.33 15.25
CA ASP A 266 14.80 15.89 16.60
C ASP A 266 14.41 14.79 17.62
N CYS A 267 13.65 13.78 17.18
CA CYS A 267 13.29 12.60 17.97
C CYS A 267 14.36 11.47 17.93
N GLY A 268 15.52 11.71 17.31
CA GLY A 268 16.58 10.70 17.18
C GLY A 268 16.27 9.58 16.17
N ILE A 269 15.27 9.78 15.31
CA ILE A 269 14.94 8.87 14.21
C ILE A 269 15.79 9.24 12.99
N GLN A 270 16.43 8.24 12.37
CA GLN A 270 17.15 8.44 11.11
C GLN A 270 16.16 8.42 9.95
N PRO A 271 15.84 9.55 9.30
CA PRO A 271 14.84 9.57 8.25
C PRO A 271 15.35 8.94 6.95
N ARG A 272 14.46 8.25 6.24
CA ARG A 272 14.69 7.71 4.90
C ARG A 272 13.52 8.09 4.00
N ILE A 273 13.81 8.75 2.88
CA ILE A 273 12.81 8.97 1.84
C ILE A 273 12.85 7.79 0.88
N SER A 274 11.74 7.11 0.75
CA SER A 274 11.59 5.93 -0.13
C SER A 274 10.39 6.10 -1.07
N PRO A 275 10.43 5.55 -2.28
CA PRO A 275 9.25 5.47 -3.13
C PRO A 275 8.34 4.33 -2.63
N MET A 276 7.07 4.61 -2.37
CA MET A 276 6.09 3.58 -2.00
C MET A 276 5.65 2.80 -3.23
N ARG A 277 5.84 1.49 -3.22
CA ARG A 277 5.45 0.59 -4.33
C ARG A 277 3.98 0.15 -4.28
N GLY A 278 3.14 0.98 -3.71
CA GLY A 278 1.70 0.81 -3.55
C GLY A 278 0.97 2.12 -3.67
N GLY A 279 -0.28 2.15 -3.26
CA GLY A 279 -1.07 3.34 -2.99
C GLY A 279 -1.24 3.51 -1.49
N THR A 280 -1.72 4.66 -1.08
CA THR A 280 -2.16 4.98 0.27
C THR A 280 -3.27 6.01 0.18
N ASP A 281 -4.06 6.16 1.21
CA ASP A 281 -5.10 7.19 1.31
C ASP A 281 -4.53 8.59 1.04
N GLY A 282 -3.29 8.87 1.46
CA GLY A 282 -2.59 10.12 1.19
C GLY A 282 -2.44 10.45 -0.30
N ALA A 283 -2.29 9.45 -1.16
CA ALA A 283 -2.26 9.65 -2.61
C ALA A 283 -3.61 10.14 -3.14
N VAL A 284 -4.71 9.54 -2.68
CA VAL A 284 -6.07 9.94 -3.07
C VAL A 284 -6.41 11.33 -2.52
N LEU A 285 -6.11 11.59 -1.26
CA LEU A 285 -6.35 12.90 -0.62
C LEU A 285 -5.56 14.00 -1.34
N SER A 286 -4.28 13.74 -1.69
CA SER A 286 -3.44 14.68 -2.44
C SER A 286 -4.05 15.04 -3.79
N GLN A 287 -4.54 14.05 -4.55
CA GLN A 287 -5.19 14.28 -5.84
C GLN A 287 -6.52 15.04 -5.70
N ARG A 288 -7.16 14.97 -4.55
CA ARG A 288 -8.40 15.69 -4.23
C ARG A 288 -8.17 17.09 -3.63
N GLY A 289 -6.91 17.51 -3.50
CA GLY A 289 -6.55 18.88 -3.10
C GLY A 289 -6.07 19.02 -1.66
N LEU A 290 -5.89 17.94 -0.90
CA LEU A 290 -5.28 17.95 0.42
C LEU A 290 -3.88 17.32 0.33
N PRO A 291 -2.79 18.10 0.24
CA PRO A 291 -1.43 17.58 0.20
C PRO A 291 -1.16 16.67 1.41
N CYS A 292 -0.83 15.41 1.17
CA CYS A 292 -0.80 14.40 2.22
C CYS A 292 0.28 13.33 1.95
N PRO A 293 1.55 13.59 2.30
CA PRO A 293 2.59 12.57 2.30
C PRO A 293 2.36 11.57 3.44
N ASN A 294 3.13 10.48 3.45
CA ASN A 294 2.95 9.39 4.39
C ASN A 294 4.14 9.21 5.32
N ILE A 295 3.87 9.03 6.60
CA ILE A 295 4.80 8.62 7.66
C ILE A 295 4.46 7.18 8.04
N THR A 296 5.46 6.34 8.33
CA THR A 296 5.23 4.95 8.70
C THR A 296 4.66 4.80 10.11
N ALA A 297 3.72 3.87 10.30
CA ALA A 297 3.06 3.58 11.57
C ALA A 297 3.91 2.74 12.52
N GLY A 298 4.83 1.94 11.98
CA GLY A 298 5.82 1.19 12.77
C GLY A 298 5.42 -0.24 13.08
N TYR A 299 4.40 -0.80 12.44
CA TYR A 299 4.12 -2.24 12.45
C TYR A 299 5.08 -2.99 11.52
N GLU A 300 5.02 -4.30 11.53
CA GLU A 300 5.83 -5.17 10.67
C GLU A 300 5.02 -6.37 10.19
N ASN A 301 5.37 -6.89 9.00
CA ASN A 301 4.77 -8.07 8.39
C ASN A 301 3.25 -7.96 8.18
N ALA A 302 2.77 -6.79 7.79
CA ALA A 302 1.36 -6.53 7.49
C ALA A 302 0.74 -7.60 6.56
N HIS A 303 -0.59 -7.66 6.53
CA HIS A 303 -1.40 -8.56 5.67
C HIS A 303 -1.22 -10.06 5.97
N GLY A 304 -0.56 -10.40 7.07
CA GLY A 304 -0.27 -11.79 7.41
C GLY A 304 -0.44 -12.12 8.90
N ARG A 305 -0.52 -13.42 9.19
CA ARG A 305 -0.64 -13.93 10.58
C ARG A 305 0.62 -13.75 11.44
N PHE A 306 1.71 -13.31 10.84
CA PHE A 306 2.98 -13.01 11.52
C PHE A 306 3.22 -11.51 11.65
N GLU A 307 2.15 -10.75 11.54
CA GLU A 307 2.14 -9.33 11.82
C GLU A 307 2.45 -9.05 13.30
N PHE A 308 3.25 -8.01 13.56
CA PHE A 308 3.55 -7.56 14.91
C PHE A 308 3.75 -6.05 14.98
N VAL A 309 3.58 -5.50 16.19
CA VAL A 309 3.79 -4.08 16.46
C VAL A 309 4.76 -3.94 17.64
N PRO A 310 5.95 -3.37 17.44
CA PRO A 310 6.80 -2.99 18.55
C PRO A 310 6.18 -1.82 19.33
N VAL A 311 6.05 -1.95 20.64
CA VAL A 311 5.45 -0.92 21.50
C VAL A 311 6.26 0.38 21.44
N GLU A 312 7.58 0.27 21.44
CA GLU A 312 8.50 1.40 21.35
C GLU A 312 8.39 2.14 20.00
N SER A 313 7.99 1.44 18.93
CA SER A 313 7.73 2.08 17.64
C SER A 313 6.52 3.01 17.70
N MET A 314 5.42 2.59 18.35
CA MET A 314 4.26 3.46 18.56
C MET A 314 4.60 4.66 19.44
N ALA A 315 5.32 4.43 20.55
CA ALA A 315 5.76 5.51 21.44
C ALA A 315 6.65 6.52 20.70
N LYS A 316 7.57 6.03 19.88
CA LYS A 316 8.47 6.89 19.09
C LYS A 316 7.71 7.68 18.02
N ASN A 317 6.71 7.10 17.39
CA ASN A 317 5.85 7.81 16.44
C ASN A 317 4.95 8.84 17.15
N ALA A 318 4.47 8.60 18.36
CA ALA A 318 3.73 9.60 19.13
C ALA A 318 4.63 10.81 19.45
N GLU A 319 5.89 10.59 19.88
CA GLU A 319 6.89 11.64 20.08
C GLU A 319 7.14 12.42 18.76
N LEU A 320 7.26 11.72 17.65
CA LEU A 320 7.42 12.32 16.32
C LEU A 320 6.24 13.24 15.96
N LEU A 321 4.99 12.79 16.15
CA LEU A 321 3.81 13.58 15.83
C LEU A 321 3.72 14.83 16.73
N LEU A 322 4.03 14.71 18.01
CA LEU A 322 4.10 15.86 18.92
C LEU A 322 5.15 16.88 18.45
N ARG A 323 6.35 16.40 18.10
CA ARG A 323 7.41 17.29 17.61
C ARG A 323 7.07 17.93 16.27
N LEU A 324 6.43 17.20 15.37
CA LEU A 324 5.99 17.72 14.08
C LEU A 324 5.00 18.90 14.26
N ASN A 325 4.00 18.75 15.12
CA ASN A 325 3.04 19.82 15.41
C ASN A 325 3.70 21.05 16.06
N GLN A 326 4.68 20.85 16.93
CA GLN A 326 5.46 21.94 17.52
C GLN A 326 6.25 22.69 16.43
N ILE A 327 6.84 22.01 15.46
CA ILE A 327 7.56 22.63 14.34
C ILE A 327 6.60 23.53 13.54
N TYR A 328 5.38 23.08 13.26
CA TYR A 328 4.38 23.91 12.59
C TYR A 328 4.06 25.17 13.40
N ALA A 329 3.91 25.05 14.72
CA ALA A 329 3.68 26.23 15.58
C ALA A 329 4.89 27.17 15.61
N GLU A 330 6.11 26.65 15.68
CA GLU A 330 7.36 27.44 15.63
C GLU A 330 7.47 28.23 14.32
N GLU A 331 7.22 27.60 13.19
CA GLU A 331 7.36 28.24 11.87
C GLU A 331 6.24 29.27 11.64
N PHE A 332 5.02 29.01 12.10
CA PHE A 332 3.94 30.00 12.04
C PHE A 332 4.24 31.27 12.86
N LEU A 333 4.87 31.15 14.03
CA LEU A 333 5.25 32.28 14.87
C LEU A 333 6.43 33.09 14.31
N ASN A 334 7.18 32.53 13.37
CA ASN A 334 8.33 33.17 12.71
C ASN A 334 7.96 33.88 11.39
N THR A 335 6.74 33.74 10.91
CA THR A 335 6.20 34.39 9.70
C THR A 335 5.32 35.58 10.05
#